data_e69cca09ee161affb26d6fe7abea4feb
#
_entry.id   e69cca09ee161affb26d6fe7abea4feb
#
_cell.length_a   1.000
_cell.length_b   1.000
_cell.length_c   1.000
_cell.angle_alpha   90.00
_cell.angle_beta   90.00
_cell.angle_gamma   90.00
#
_symmetry.space_group_name_H-M   'P 1'
#
loop_
_entity.id
_entity.type
_entity.pdbx_description
1 polymer ?
#
loop_
_entity_poly.entity_id
_entity_poly.type
_entity_poly.pdbx_seq_one_letter_code
_entity_poly.pdbx_strand_id
1 'polypeptide(L)'
;QRTMLLVDTCNGHERILAQFALCPGEDPTYAKIDGAWLDNDAYVTIHRIAASGLVRHAARDCIRWALKHYGNVRADTHPNNKAMQHVLESSGFARCGLIQLLDRPVDTTRIAYQRHEW
;
A
#
# COMPACT_ATOMS: atom_id res chain seq x y z
N GLN A 1 -6.63 -0.08 -12.60
CA GLN A 1 -5.79 -0.90 -11.71
C GLN A 1 -4.65 -1.53 -12.50
N ARG A 2 -3.45 -1.43 -11.99
CA ARG A 2 -2.27 -2.04 -12.57
C ARG A 2 -1.63 -2.96 -11.55
N THR A 3 -1.22 -4.15 -12.01
CA THR A 3 -0.36 -5.02 -11.22
C THR A 3 1.09 -4.66 -11.52
N MET A 4 1.85 -4.32 -10.49
CA MET A 4 3.26 -3.95 -10.58
C MET A 4 4.10 -5.07 -10.00
N LEU A 5 5.24 -5.31 -10.63
CA LEU A 5 6.17 -6.35 -10.19
C LEU A 5 7.53 -5.73 -9.90
N LEU A 6 8.11 -6.12 -8.76
CA LEU A 6 9.51 -5.90 -8.46
C LEU A 6 10.24 -7.19 -8.82
N VAL A 7 11.16 -7.11 -9.76
CA VAL A 7 11.89 -8.29 -10.25
C VAL A 7 13.38 -8.11 -10.05
N ASP A 8 14.07 -9.23 -9.94
CA ASP A 8 15.51 -9.30 -9.93
C ASP A 8 15.96 -10.30 -11.00
N THR A 9 17.08 -10.03 -11.64
CA THR A 9 17.69 -10.92 -12.64
C THR A 9 18.88 -11.63 -12.04
N CYS A 10 18.84 -12.96 -12.03
CA CYS A 10 19.91 -13.79 -11.51
C CYS A 10 20.22 -14.87 -12.53
N ASN A 11 21.50 -14.93 -12.99
CA ASN A 11 21.95 -15.90 -13.97
C ASN A 11 21.08 -15.95 -15.24
N GLY A 12 20.60 -14.78 -15.70
CA GLY A 12 19.73 -14.70 -16.87
C GLY A 12 18.28 -15.06 -16.62
N HIS A 13 17.89 -15.37 -15.39
CA HIS A 13 16.52 -15.65 -15.00
C HIS A 13 15.94 -14.55 -14.16
N GLU A 14 14.69 -14.19 -14.43
CA GLU A 14 13.97 -13.21 -13.63
C GLU A 14 13.31 -13.88 -12.43
N ARG A 15 13.37 -13.21 -11.27
CA ARG A 15 12.67 -13.62 -10.06
C ARG A 15 11.74 -12.50 -9.64
N ILE A 16 10.50 -12.85 -9.33
CA ILE A 16 9.53 -11.90 -8.80
C ILE A 16 9.79 -11.77 -7.29
N LEU A 17 10.21 -10.58 -6.85
CA LEU A 17 10.50 -10.29 -5.45
C LEU A 17 9.28 -9.79 -4.71
N ALA A 18 8.42 -9.04 -5.40
CA ALA A 18 7.18 -8.53 -4.85
C ALA A 18 6.21 -8.17 -5.95
N GLN A 19 4.93 -8.14 -5.62
CA GLN A 19 3.91 -7.62 -6.51
C GLN A 19 2.91 -6.80 -5.71
N PHE A 20 2.30 -5.82 -6.36
CA PHE A 20 1.27 -5.00 -5.77
C PHE A 20 0.35 -4.45 -6.86
N ALA A 21 -0.88 -4.10 -6.47
CA ALA A 21 -1.81 -3.46 -7.36
C ALA A 21 -1.75 -1.95 -7.11
N LEU A 22 -1.62 -1.18 -8.19
CA LEU A 22 -1.60 0.26 -8.14
C LEU A 22 -2.90 0.78 -8.75
N CYS A 23 -3.65 1.57 -7.97
CA CYS A 23 -4.95 2.08 -8.37
C CYS A 23 -4.92 3.62 -8.34
N PRO A 24 -4.79 4.28 -9.50
CA PRO A 24 -4.92 5.73 -9.55
C PRO A 24 -6.39 6.13 -9.42
N GLY A 25 -6.63 7.38 -8.99
CA GLY A 25 -7.97 7.91 -8.82
C GLY A 25 -8.58 7.59 -7.46
N GLU A 26 -9.78 8.15 -7.22
CA GLU A 26 -10.46 7.99 -5.96
C GLU A 26 -10.91 6.53 -5.75
N ASP A 27 -10.70 6.04 -4.53
CA ASP A 27 -11.13 4.70 -4.13
C ASP A 27 -12.42 4.86 -3.29
N PRO A 28 -13.54 4.25 -3.72
CA PRO A 28 -14.80 4.34 -2.95
C PRO A 28 -14.68 3.85 -1.51
N THR A 29 -13.82 2.88 -1.24
CA THR A 29 -13.56 2.37 0.11
C THR A 29 -13.01 3.47 1.02
N TYR A 30 -12.31 4.45 0.45
CA TYR A 30 -11.67 5.53 1.19
C TYR A 30 -12.54 6.77 1.34
N ALA A 31 -13.75 6.75 0.79
CA ALA A 31 -14.67 7.89 0.89
C ALA A 31 -15.13 8.14 2.32
N LYS A 32 -15.23 7.08 3.13
CA LYS A 32 -15.60 7.17 4.55
C LYS A 32 -14.45 6.65 5.38
N ILE A 33 -14.03 7.43 6.37
CA ILE A 33 -12.97 7.06 7.28
C ILE A 33 -13.33 7.47 8.70
N ASP A 34 -13.10 6.58 9.65
CA ASP A 34 -13.17 6.91 11.07
C ASP A 34 -11.79 7.44 11.46
N GLY A 35 -11.64 8.76 11.35
CA GLY A 35 -10.39 9.48 11.44
C GLY A 35 -10.33 10.55 10.37
N ALA A 36 -9.15 10.84 9.86
CA ALA A 36 -8.99 11.84 8.81
C ALA A 36 -7.76 11.53 7.95
N TRP A 37 -7.94 11.61 6.62
CA TRP A 37 -6.82 11.59 5.68
C TRP A 37 -5.97 12.86 5.85
N LEU A 38 -4.71 12.81 5.40
CA LEU A 38 -3.80 13.96 5.49
C LEU A 38 -4.30 15.16 4.67
N ASP A 39 -4.91 14.88 3.53
CA ASP A 39 -5.42 15.90 2.59
C ASP A 39 -6.43 15.28 1.64
N ASN A 40 -6.97 16.10 0.73
CA ASN A 40 -7.88 15.67 -0.33
C ASN A 40 -7.25 15.76 -1.72
N ASP A 41 -5.92 15.84 -1.80
CA ASP A 41 -5.22 15.89 -3.07
C ASP A 41 -5.30 14.53 -3.79
N ALA A 42 -5.03 14.56 -5.09
CA ALA A 42 -5.01 13.34 -5.89
C ALA A 42 -3.98 12.36 -5.31
N TYR A 43 -4.34 11.10 -5.27
CA TYR A 43 -3.50 10.04 -4.69
C TYR A 43 -3.60 8.77 -5.52
N VAL A 44 -2.63 7.88 -5.33
CA VAL A 44 -2.72 6.50 -5.78
C VAL A 44 -2.84 5.58 -4.58
N THR A 45 -3.49 4.44 -4.79
CA THR A 45 -3.66 3.44 -3.75
C THR A 45 -2.83 2.21 -4.07
N ILE A 46 -2.12 1.70 -3.07
CA ILE A 46 -1.41 0.42 -3.17
C ILE A 46 -2.25 -0.64 -2.49
N HIS A 47 -2.58 -1.69 -3.24
CA HIS A 47 -3.29 -2.85 -2.71
C HIS A 47 -2.49 -4.11 -2.91
N ARG A 48 -2.76 -5.12 -2.08
CA ARG A 48 -2.32 -6.50 -2.30
C ARG A 48 -0.81 -6.63 -2.43
N ILE A 49 -0.07 -5.96 -1.54
CA ILE A 49 1.37 -6.12 -1.54
C ILE A 49 1.71 -7.54 -1.10
N ALA A 50 2.34 -8.29 -1.99
CA ALA A 50 2.85 -9.62 -1.71
C ALA A 50 4.35 -9.62 -1.98
N ALA A 51 5.14 -10.02 -1.00
CA ALA A 51 6.58 -10.01 -1.11
C ALA A 51 7.14 -11.42 -1.00
N SER A 52 8.12 -11.72 -1.83
CA SER A 52 8.90 -12.94 -1.73
C SER A 52 9.74 -12.94 -0.45
N GLY A 53 9.90 -14.10 0.16
CA GLY A 53 10.83 -14.27 1.28
C GLY A 53 12.30 -14.27 0.88
N LEU A 54 12.58 -14.21 -0.43
CA LEU A 54 13.95 -14.25 -0.95
C LEU A 54 14.72 -12.96 -0.73
N VAL A 55 14.04 -11.81 -0.65
CA VAL A 55 14.67 -10.51 -0.49
C VAL A 55 13.98 -9.75 0.64
N ARG A 56 14.77 -9.30 1.61
CA ARG A 56 14.27 -8.46 2.69
C ARG A 56 13.89 -7.09 2.12
N HIS A 57 12.85 -6.51 2.68
CA HIS A 57 12.40 -5.15 2.35
C HIS A 57 11.84 -4.97 0.94
N ALA A 58 11.48 -6.06 0.24
CA ALA A 58 10.90 -5.95 -1.10
C ALA A 58 9.59 -5.13 -1.08
N ALA A 59 8.77 -5.29 -0.04
CA ALA A 59 7.55 -4.49 0.12
C ALA A 59 7.87 -2.99 0.28
N ARG A 60 8.92 -2.66 1.03
CA ARG A 60 9.37 -1.25 1.17
C ARG A 60 9.84 -0.67 -0.15
N ASP A 61 10.51 -1.47 -0.97
CA ASP A 61 10.98 -1.01 -2.28
C ASP A 61 9.80 -0.68 -3.19
N CYS A 62 8.73 -1.48 -3.15
CA CYS A 62 7.50 -1.20 -3.88
C CYS A 62 6.87 0.12 -3.43
N ILE A 63 6.76 0.32 -2.14
CA ILE A 63 6.20 1.55 -1.55
C ILE A 63 7.04 2.77 -1.92
N ARG A 64 8.36 2.64 -1.83
CA ARG A 64 9.28 3.73 -2.18
C ARG A 64 9.17 4.10 -3.65
N TRP A 65 9.03 3.10 -4.52
CA TRP A 65 8.84 3.34 -5.95
C TRP A 65 7.55 4.14 -6.21
N ALA A 66 6.45 3.75 -5.56
CA ALA A 66 5.18 4.44 -5.72
C ALA A 66 5.26 5.89 -5.23
N LEU A 67 5.90 6.13 -4.09
CA LEU A 67 6.10 7.48 -3.58
C LEU A 67 6.91 8.34 -4.53
N LYS A 68 7.98 7.78 -5.09
CA LYS A 68 8.84 8.50 -6.02
C LYS A 68 8.11 8.90 -7.29
N HIS A 69 7.22 8.04 -7.80
CA HIS A 69 6.54 8.26 -9.06
C HIS A 69 5.25 9.08 -8.94
N TYR A 70 4.56 8.99 -7.81
CA TYR A 70 3.24 9.60 -7.65
C TYR A 70 3.15 10.65 -6.54
N GLY A 71 4.02 10.58 -5.55
CA GLY A 71 4.12 11.59 -4.51
C GLY A 71 3.06 11.56 -3.42
N ASN A 72 1.89 10.98 -3.65
CA ASN A 72 0.83 10.87 -2.67
C ASN A 72 0.21 9.49 -2.74
N VAL A 73 0.40 8.70 -1.67
CA VAL A 73 0.06 7.28 -1.65
C VAL A 73 -0.79 6.97 -0.43
N ARG A 74 -1.90 6.27 -0.65
CA ARG A 74 -2.73 5.69 0.41
C ARG A 74 -2.63 4.19 0.37
N ALA A 75 -2.77 3.58 1.53
CA ALA A 75 -2.77 2.12 1.67
C ALA A 75 -3.60 1.75 2.89
N ASP A 76 -4.00 0.50 2.97
CA ASP A 76 -4.65 -0.03 4.16
C ASP A 76 -4.14 -1.43 4.45
N THR A 77 -4.31 -1.86 5.70
CA THR A 77 -3.90 -3.19 6.11
C THR A 77 -4.82 -3.73 7.20
N HIS A 78 -4.90 -5.06 7.29
CA HIS A 78 -5.67 -5.72 8.32
C HIS A 78 -5.10 -5.39 9.70
N PRO A 79 -5.95 -5.16 10.72
CA PRO A 79 -5.48 -4.88 12.09
C PRO A 79 -4.58 -5.96 12.69
N ASN A 80 -4.68 -7.19 12.19
CA ASN A 80 -3.82 -8.29 12.65
C ASN A 80 -2.51 -8.42 11.88
N ASN A 81 -2.34 -7.66 10.79
CA ASN A 81 -1.12 -7.72 9.99
C ASN A 81 -0.07 -6.76 10.55
N LYS A 82 0.58 -7.17 11.64
CA LYS A 82 1.58 -6.34 12.31
C LYS A 82 2.80 -6.07 11.44
N ALA A 83 3.18 -7.03 10.60
CA ALA A 83 4.32 -6.86 9.70
C ALA A 83 4.09 -5.73 8.70
N MET A 84 2.92 -5.68 8.08
CA MET A 84 2.60 -4.61 7.12
C MET A 84 2.43 -3.25 7.82
N GLN A 85 1.84 -3.23 9.02
CA GLN A 85 1.77 -2.00 9.80
C GLN A 85 3.17 -1.45 10.06
N HIS A 86 4.11 -2.32 10.43
CA HIS A 86 5.49 -1.92 10.65
C HIS A 86 6.14 -1.38 9.37
N VAL A 87 5.93 -2.04 8.24
CA VAL A 87 6.47 -1.60 6.96
C VAL A 87 5.95 -0.21 6.60
N LEU A 88 4.65 0.02 6.71
CA LEU A 88 4.05 1.32 6.38
C LEU A 88 4.53 2.41 7.33
N GLU A 89 4.51 2.14 8.64
CA GLU A 89 4.91 3.14 9.64
C GLU A 89 6.40 3.46 9.53
N SER A 90 7.25 2.45 9.33
CA SER A 90 8.68 2.68 9.15
C SER A 90 9.02 3.33 7.80
N SER A 91 8.11 3.28 6.84
CA SER A 91 8.24 3.97 5.56
C SER A 91 7.70 5.41 5.61
N GLY A 92 7.33 5.89 6.78
CA GLY A 92 6.89 7.27 6.98
C GLY A 92 5.41 7.52 6.75
N PHE A 93 4.60 6.47 6.63
CA PHE A 93 3.16 6.62 6.50
C PHE A 93 2.53 6.98 7.85
N ALA A 94 1.60 7.91 7.82
CA ALA A 94 0.81 8.27 8.98
C ALA A 94 -0.42 7.37 9.07
N ARG A 95 -0.72 6.89 10.28
CA ARG A 95 -1.97 6.16 10.53
C ARG A 95 -3.09 7.19 10.57
N CYS A 96 -4.04 7.06 9.65
CA CYS A 96 -5.11 8.05 9.47
C CYS A 96 -6.41 7.67 10.17
N GLY A 97 -6.65 6.39 10.37
CA GLY A 97 -7.87 5.93 11.02
C GLY A 97 -8.28 4.55 10.52
N LEU A 98 -9.59 4.29 10.58
CA LEU A 98 -10.14 3.01 10.16
C LEU A 98 -11.09 3.19 8.98
N ILE A 99 -11.03 2.26 8.04
CA ILE A 99 -11.96 2.19 6.92
C ILE A 99 -12.66 0.84 6.92
N GLN A 100 -13.75 0.76 6.14
CA GLN A 100 -14.52 -0.47 5.99
C GLN A 100 -14.49 -0.90 4.52
N LEU A 101 -14.05 -2.13 4.27
CA LEU A 101 -14.06 -2.67 2.92
C LEU A 101 -15.50 -2.84 2.43
N LEU A 102 -15.74 -2.46 1.17
CA LEU A 102 -17.08 -2.49 0.58
C LEU A 102 -17.39 -3.81 -0.13
N ASP A 103 -16.38 -4.61 -0.42
CA ASP A 103 -16.46 -5.79 -1.28
C ASP A 103 -16.65 -7.10 -0.53
N ARG A 104 -16.88 -7.04 0.77
CA ARG A 104 -17.08 -8.26 1.58
C ARG A 104 -18.06 -8.01 2.73
N PRO A 105 -18.76 -9.07 3.18
CA PRO A 105 -19.80 -8.91 4.22
C PRO A 105 -19.27 -8.93 5.65
N VAL A 106 -18.09 -9.50 5.89
CA VAL A 106 -17.51 -9.62 7.23
C VAL A 106 -16.02 -9.30 7.19
N ASP A 107 -15.42 -9.05 8.36
CA ASP A 107 -14.00 -8.74 8.51
C ASP A 107 -13.60 -7.57 7.62
N THR A 108 -14.38 -6.49 7.72
CA THR A 108 -14.26 -5.35 6.81
C THR A 108 -13.32 -4.25 7.29
N THR A 109 -12.97 -4.24 8.58
CA THR A 109 -12.17 -3.14 9.15
C THR A 109 -10.71 -3.22 8.72
N ARG A 110 -10.19 -2.09 8.26
CA ARG A 110 -8.77 -1.95 7.89
C ARG A 110 -8.20 -0.68 8.49
N ILE A 111 -6.90 -0.70 8.80
CA ILE A 111 -6.19 0.50 9.24
C ILE A 111 -5.74 1.25 8.01
N ALA A 112 -6.07 2.54 7.93
CA ALA A 112 -5.77 3.40 6.80
C ALA A 112 -4.49 4.18 7.03
N TYR A 113 -3.67 4.26 5.98
CA TYR A 113 -2.38 4.94 6.00
C TYR A 113 -2.24 5.84 4.80
N GLN A 114 -1.51 6.93 4.97
CA GLN A 114 -1.18 7.84 3.87
C GLN A 114 0.20 8.45 4.07
N ARG A 115 0.93 8.62 2.98
CA ARG A 115 2.12 9.46 2.94
C ARG A 115 2.06 10.34 1.69
N HIS A 116 2.21 11.64 1.90
CA HIS A 116 2.26 12.64 0.83
C HIS A 116 3.64 13.31 0.86
N GLU A 117 4.34 13.20 -0.25
CA GLU A 117 5.61 13.91 -0.45
C GLU A 117 5.29 15.29 -1.00
N TRP A 118 5.36 16.30 -0.16
CA TRP A 118 5.11 17.68 -0.56
C TRP A 118 6.32 18.30 -1.24
#